data_17af9f6ef5e43cab83249b6b97f041ae
#
_entry.id   17af9f6ef5e43cab83249b6b97f041ae
#
_cell.length_a   1.000
_cell.length_b   1.000
_cell.length_c   1.000
_cell.angle_alpha   90.00
_cell.angle_beta   90.00
_cell.angle_gamma   90.00
#
_symmetry.space_group_name_H-M   'P 1'
#
loop_
_entity.id
_entity.type
_entity.pdbx_description
1 polymer ?
#
loop_
_entity_poly.entity_id
_entity_poly.type
_entity_poly.pdbx_seq_one_letter_code
_entity_poly.pdbx_strand_id
1 'polypeptide(L)'
;FVFIKNQIFFQDHINRANKRYINSSFYSSTIQRSLVKEMNQTKNDDQRINWRVDEQDNTPMYQNFKGLSIYSSIFHHNILDFYYDALKINLAEESVSRYQSTNARQNIESLFSVKYLMMKDYQNFIPSYFKKVKSRGQYIIYKNQLPLPSVKVTQNIYNHKSLKKPIDREHAMINGAIVTSKGTAYHSKVKNLLDQTRVSTQNITRYSNNELTVNKESGIIKLHLPKNIRDKYKDFYLTMNIKRGDPDSNYTVSINQYHNHRLYNDSIYRMGISKVLYRSLPDKNGDITIQLSPKGKFNLELLELNGENYDTLKQAHHHANFNMRYKDIKNGVKVNLDHHSKGLAVINIPYRKGMRAYVDDRQSNIKKVNYMMTGVPVNKNDKTITIQYRPPFLKTMFSISIFSIVVSIVFIRLKNIRKRKMRIRHD
;
A
#
# COMPACT_ATOMS: atom_id res chain seq x y z
N PHE A 1 41.46 19.19 15.87
CA PHE A 1 41.40 17.84 16.47
C PHE A 1 39.96 17.26 16.45
N VAL A 2 38.96 17.99 16.88
CA VAL A 2 37.53 17.57 16.88
C VAL A 2 37.04 17.33 15.45
N PHE A 3 37.41 18.14 14.47
CA PHE A 3 37.00 17.99 13.08
C PHE A 3 37.54 16.70 12.44
N ILE A 4 38.83 16.42 12.67
CA ILE A 4 39.47 15.19 12.16
C ILE A 4 38.88 13.96 12.81
N LYS A 5 38.59 13.99 14.13
CA LYS A 5 37.96 12.90 14.85
C LYS A 5 36.53 12.61 14.34
N ASN A 6 35.77 13.65 14.03
CA ASN A 6 34.44 13.50 13.44
C ASN A 6 34.50 12.95 12.01
N GLN A 7 35.46 13.36 11.17
CA GLN A 7 35.64 12.80 9.83
C GLN A 7 35.99 11.31 9.85
N ILE A 8 36.93 10.91 10.73
CA ILE A 8 37.30 9.49 10.90
C ILE A 8 36.07 8.66 11.38
N PHE A 9 35.31 9.18 12.33
CA PHE A 9 34.10 8.53 12.82
C PHE A 9 33.04 8.38 11.71
N PHE A 10 32.78 9.43 10.94
CA PHE A 10 31.88 9.38 9.80
C PHE A 10 32.33 8.40 8.74
N GLN A 11 33.62 8.40 8.39
CA GLN A 11 34.19 7.50 7.39
C GLN A 11 34.10 6.04 7.83
N ASP A 12 34.32 5.74 9.09
CA ASP A 12 34.20 4.39 9.64
C ASP A 12 32.73 3.91 9.63
N HIS A 13 31.79 4.79 9.96
CA HIS A 13 30.35 4.47 9.84
C HIS A 13 29.91 4.23 8.40
N ILE A 14 30.38 5.06 7.45
CA ILE A 14 30.11 4.87 6.01
C ILE A 14 30.71 3.54 5.53
N ASN A 15 31.93 3.21 5.93
CA ASN A 15 32.59 1.96 5.54
C ASN A 15 31.88 0.74 6.13
N ARG A 16 31.39 0.80 7.37
CA ARG A 16 30.59 -0.26 7.98
C ARG A 16 29.23 -0.41 7.30
N ALA A 17 28.57 0.69 6.97
CA ALA A 17 27.33 0.70 6.22
C ALA A 17 27.52 0.10 4.82
N ASN A 18 28.59 0.50 4.11
CA ASN A 18 28.93 -0.04 2.80
C ASN A 18 29.18 -1.56 2.83
N LYS A 19 29.90 -2.05 3.85
CA LYS A 19 30.14 -3.49 4.02
C LYS A 19 28.85 -4.28 4.32
N ARG A 20 27.92 -3.70 5.10
CA ARG A 20 26.72 -4.41 5.55
C ARG A 20 25.53 -4.31 4.60
N TYR A 21 25.36 -3.18 3.91
CA TYR A 21 24.10 -2.86 3.25
C TYR A 21 24.21 -2.44 1.78
N ILE A 22 25.25 -1.73 1.36
CA ILE A 22 25.30 -1.09 0.03
C ILE A 22 25.95 -1.98 -1.04
N ASN A 23 26.97 -2.73 -0.69
CA ASN A 23 27.69 -3.61 -1.63
C ASN A 23 27.18 -5.04 -1.66
N SER A 24 26.02 -5.30 -1.05
CA SER A 24 25.48 -6.63 -0.99
C SER A 24 24.92 -7.03 -2.35
N SER A 25 25.46 -8.08 -2.95
CA SER A 25 24.85 -8.77 -4.11
C SER A 25 23.40 -9.22 -3.85
N PHE A 26 23.01 -9.29 -2.58
CA PHE A 26 21.68 -9.60 -2.12
C PHE A 26 20.65 -8.56 -2.61
N TYR A 27 20.95 -7.25 -2.51
CA TYR A 27 20.01 -6.17 -2.90
C TYR A 27 20.02 -5.83 -4.39
N SER A 28 21.06 -6.21 -5.12
CA SER A 28 21.26 -5.78 -6.49
C SER A 28 22.10 -6.78 -7.27
N SER A 29 21.74 -8.06 -7.19
CA SER A 29 22.44 -9.10 -7.96
C SER A 29 22.28 -8.90 -9.47
N THR A 30 23.23 -9.40 -10.26
CA THR A 30 23.17 -9.38 -11.73
C THR A 30 21.88 -10.02 -12.24
N ILE A 31 21.42 -11.10 -11.59
CA ILE A 31 20.16 -11.77 -11.94
C ILE A 31 18.97 -10.83 -11.71
N GLN A 32 18.87 -10.19 -10.54
CA GLN A 32 17.78 -9.24 -10.26
C GLN A 32 17.73 -8.11 -11.27
N ARG A 33 18.88 -7.47 -11.54
CA ARG A 33 18.96 -6.36 -12.50
C ARG A 33 18.56 -6.77 -13.91
N SER A 34 18.99 -7.96 -14.35
CA SER A 34 18.63 -8.45 -15.67
C SER A 34 17.12 -8.74 -15.77
N LEU A 35 16.51 -9.32 -14.73
CA LEU A 35 15.07 -9.56 -14.68
C LEU A 35 14.25 -8.26 -14.64
N VAL A 36 14.68 -7.26 -13.87
CA VAL A 36 14.04 -5.93 -13.84
C VAL A 36 14.15 -5.25 -15.21
N LYS A 37 15.31 -5.32 -15.88
CA LYS A 37 15.51 -4.79 -17.23
C LYS A 37 14.52 -5.43 -18.23
N GLU A 38 14.40 -6.75 -18.22
CA GLU A 38 13.47 -7.47 -19.09
C GLU A 38 12.01 -7.11 -18.82
N MET A 39 11.61 -7.01 -17.54
CA MET A 39 10.25 -6.56 -17.17
C MET A 39 9.98 -5.13 -17.62
N ASN A 40 10.95 -4.21 -17.47
CA ASN A 40 10.82 -2.82 -17.90
C ASN A 40 10.69 -2.66 -19.42
N GLN A 41 11.35 -3.51 -20.21
CA GLN A 41 11.24 -3.50 -21.67
C GLN A 41 9.85 -3.91 -22.18
N THR A 42 9.10 -4.67 -21.39
CA THR A 42 7.83 -5.27 -21.79
C THR A 42 6.61 -4.66 -21.11
N LYS A 43 6.79 -3.76 -20.15
CA LYS A 43 5.72 -3.01 -19.50
C LYS A 43 5.68 -1.55 -19.97
N ASN A 44 4.54 -0.89 -19.79
CA ASN A 44 4.44 0.55 -19.92
C ASN A 44 5.00 1.26 -18.68
N ASP A 45 5.41 2.51 -18.82
CA ASP A 45 6.03 3.28 -17.72
C ASP A 45 5.09 3.51 -16.53
N ASP A 46 3.79 3.56 -16.77
CA ASP A 46 2.75 3.71 -15.74
C ASP A 46 2.40 2.41 -15.01
N GLN A 47 2.82 1.25 -15.54
CA GLN A 47 2.61 -0.05 -14.94
C GLN A 47 3.66 -0.36 -13.87
N ARG A 48 3.26 -1.14 -12.86
CA ARG A 48 4.08 -1.46 -11.69
C ARG A 48 4.59 -2.88 -11.72
N ILE A 49 5.72 -3.08 -11.03
CA ILE A 49 6.24 -4.38 -10.61
C ILE A 49 5.98 -4.48 -9.10
N ASN A 50 5.22 -5.47 -8.66
CA ASN A 50 5.12 -5.78 -7.24
C ASN A 50 6.36 -6.60 -6.84
N TRP A 51 7.25 -5.96 -6.08
CA TRP A 51 8.49 -6.54 -5.60
C TRP A 51 8.25 -7.18 -4.22
N ARG A 52 8.19 -8.50 -4.19
CA ARG A 52 7.97 -9.26 -2.96
C ARG A 52 9.17 -10.15 -2.59
N VAL A 53 10.35 -9.67 -2.94
CA VAL A 53 11.62 -10.27 -2.49
C VAL A 53 11.91 -9.75 -1.08
N ASP A 54 12.13 -10.66 -0.14
CA ASP A 54 12.26 -10.35 1.29
C ASP A 54 13.31 -9.28 1.57
N GLU A 55 13.04 -8.43 2.55
CA GLU A 55 13.92 -7.39 3.11
C GLU A 55 14.42 -6.33 2.10
N GLN A 56 13.78 -6.23 0.94
CA GLN A 56 14.21 -5.34 -0.15
C GLN A 56 13.17 -4.26 -0.49
N ASP A 57 12.64 -3.57 0.50
CA ASP A 57 11.50 -2.65 0.37
C ASP A 57 11.72 -1.52 -0.62
N ASN A 58 12.93 -0.95 -0.67
CA ASN A 58 13.24 0.22 -1.49
C ASN A 58 13.90 -0.13 -2.83
N THR A 59 13.91 -1.40 -3.22
CA THR A 59 14.42 -1.84 -4.52
C THR A 59 13.82 -1.07 -5.71
N PRO A 60 12.51 -0.72 -5.74
CA PRO A 60 11.96 0.12 -6.81
C PRO A 60 12.70 1.42 -7.03
N MET A 61 13.20 2.06 -5.96
CA MET A 61 13.89 3.35 -6.04
C MET A 61 15.28 3.23 -6.70
N TYR A 62 16.10 2.26 -6.30
CA TYR A 62 17.47 2.18 -6.82
C TYR A 62 17.63 1.29 -8.05
N GLN A 63 16.64 0.44 -8.37
CA GLN A 63 16.59 -0.28 -9.64
C GLN A 63 15.69 0.39 -10.70
N ASN A 64 15.17 1.58 -10.40
CA ASN A 64 14.41 2.44 -11.30
C ASN A 64 13.19 1.77 -11.95
N PHE A 65 12.24 1.35 -11.12
CA PHE A 65 10.92 0.92 -11.59
C PHE A 65 9.82 1.38 -10.63
N LYS A 66 8.58 1.47 -11.11
CA LYS A 66 7.43 1.76 -10.26
C LYS A 66 7.02 0.51 -9.49
N GLY A 67 7.04 0.58 -8.17
CA GLY A 67 6.70 -0.51 -7.26
C GLY A 67 5.56 -0.17 -6.31
N LEU A 68 5.27 -1.11 -5.39
CA LEU A 68 4.31 -0.95 -4.29
C LEU A 68 4.99 -1.05 -2.92
N SER A 69 6.22 -1.55 -2.85
CA SER A 69 6.97 -1.70 -1.61
C SER A 69 7.80 -0.45 -1.30
N ILE A 70 7.84 -0.09 -0.03
CA ILE A 70 8.62 1.05 0.47
C ILE A 70 8.89 0.90 1.96
N TYR A 71 10.10 1.30 2.39
CA TYR A 71 10.46 1.58 3.75
C TYR A 71 10.76 3.07 3.90
N SER A 72 10.02 3.76 4.74
CA SER A 72 10.21 5.20 5.00
C SER A 72 9.66 5.57 6.37
N SER A 73 10.36 6.45 7.08
CA SER A 73 9.85 7.04 8.33
C SER A 73 8.83 8.16 8.09
N ILE A 74 8.64 8.58 6.84
CA ILE A 74 7.75 9.70 6.48
C ILE A 74 6.74 9.19 5.45
N PHE A 75 5.53 8.88 5.92
CA PHE A 75 4.39 8.51 5.07
C PHE A 75 3.34 9.60 5.06
N HIS A 76 2.69 9.73 3.91
CA HIS A 76 1.47 10.54 3.83
C HIS A 76 0.30 9.74 4.43
N HIS A 77 -0.46 10.34 5.34
CA HIS A 77 -1.58 9.69 6.03
C HIS A 77 -2.60 9.01 5.09
N ASN A 78 -2.83 9.52 3.88
CA ASN A 78 -3.72 8.89 2.91
C ASN A 78 -3.32 7.44 2.57
N ILE A 79 -2.03 7.09 2.63
CA ILE A 79 -1.55 5.73 2.40
C ILE A 79 -1.95 4.84 3.57
N LEU A 80 -1.80 5.35 4.81
CA LEU A 80 -2.22 4.64 6.02
C LEU A 80 -3.73 4.42 6.03
N ASP A 81 -4.51 5.48 5.74
CA ASP A 81 -5.97 5.41 5.65
C ASP A 81 -6.42 4.38 4.61
N PHE A 82 -5.75 4.34 3.45
CA PHE A 82 -6.06 3.36 2.41
C PHE A 82 -5.77 1.93 2.85
N TYR A 83 -4.56 1.70 3.40
CA TYR A 83 -4.13 0.36 3.78
C TYR A 83 -4.92 -0.17 4.98
N TYR A 84 -4.89 0.57 6.10
CA TYR A 84 -5.36 0.04 7.37
C TYR A 84 -6.82 0.34 7.65
N ASP A 85 -7.30 1.52 7.25
CA ASP A 85 -8.69 1.88 7.51
C ASP A 85 -9.64 1.42 6.40
N ALA A 86 -9.35 1.80 5.16
CA ALA A 86 -10.26 1.50 4.06
C ALA A 86 -10.24 0.02 3.66
N LEU A 87 -9.07 -0.57 3.46
CA LEU A 87 -8.95 -1.91 2.89
C LEU A 87 -8.56 -2.99 3.90
N LYS A 88 -8.22 -2.62 5.14
CA LYS A 88 -7.82 -3.57 6.19
C LYS A 88 -6.71 -4.52 5.73
N ILE A 89 -5.71 -3.98 5.00
CA ILE A 89 -4.56 -4.75 4.55
C ILE A 89 -3.64 -4.99 5.75
N ASN A 90 -3.28 -6.25 6.00
CA ASN A 90 -2.36 -6.63 7.05
C ASN A 90 -0.99 -6.93 6.46
N LEU A 91 0.05 -6.48 7.13
CA LEU A 91 1.42 -6.88 6.83
C LEU A 91 1.73 -8.19 7.55
N ALA A 92 2.68 -8.97 7.03
CA ALA A 92 3.14 -10.20 7.69
C ALA A 92 3.71 -9.89 9.09
N GLU A 93 4.41 -8.76 9.21
CA GLU A 93 4.85 -8.16 10.47
C GLU A 93 4.24 -6.76 10.64
N GLU A 94 3.79 -6.41 11.84
CA GLU A 94 3.32 -5.05 12.12
C GLU A 94 4.48 -4.05 11.96
N SER A 95 4.23 -2.98 11.22
CA SER A 95 5.20 -1.91 11.02
C SER A 95 4.50 -0.59 10.72
N VAL A 96 5.01 0.50 11.28
CA VAL A 96 4.56 1.86 10.99
C VAL A 96 5.32 2.52 9.83
N SER A 97 6.35 1.86 9.32
CA SER A 97 7.29 2.44 8.35
C SER A 97 7.58 1.55 7.14
N ARG A 98 7.05 0.33 7.09
CA ARG A 98 7.31 -0.65 6.03
C ARG A 98 6.01 -1.11 5.38
N TYR A 99 5.94 -1.05 4.05
CA TYR A 99 4.79 -1.46 3.25
C TYR A 99 5.27 -2.31 2.08
N GLN A 100 4.90 -3.59 2.07
CA GLN A 100 5.38 -4.55 1.08
C GLN A 100 4.26 -5.32 0.39
N SER A 101 3.09 -5.40 0.98
CA SER A 101 2.10 -6.37 0.57
C SER A 101 0.73 -5.76 0.37
N THR A 102 0.02 -6.28 -0.62
CA THR A 102 -1.42 -6.10 -0.84
C THR A 102 -2.21 -7.30 -0.31
N ASN A 103 -1.57 -8.20 0.45
CA ASN A 103 -2.09 -9.51 0.87
C ASN A 103 -2.52 -10.38 -0.33
N ALA A 104 -1.79 -10.28 -1.44
CA ALA A 104 -2.08 -10.98 -2.69
C ALA A 104 -3.54 -10.80 -3.16
N ARG A 105 -4.16 -9.65 -2.84
CA ARG A 105 -5.53 -9.32 -3.25
C ARG A 105 -5.54 -8.86 -4.70
N GLN A 106 -6.04 -9.70 -5.58
CA GLN A 106 -6.03 -9.49 -7.02
C GLN A 106 -6.63 -8.14 -7.45
N ASN A 107 -7.74 -7.73 -6.84
CA ASN A 107 -8.41 -6.46 -7.15
C ASN A 107 -7.49 -5.26 -6.91
N ILE A 108 -6.73 -5.27 -5.80
CA ILE A 108 -5.81 -4.18 -5.45
C ILE A 108 -4.61 -4.16 -6.41
N GLU A 109 -4.03 -5.32 -6.70
CA GLU A 109 -2.95 -5.43 -7.69
C GLU A 109 -3.36 -4.85 -9.04
N SER A 110 -4.57 -5.20 -9.48
CA SER A 110 -5.12 -4.70 -10.74
C SER A 110 -5.40 -3.21 -10.74
N LEU A 111 -5.99 -2.66 -9.66
CA LEU A 111 -6.24 -1.23 -9.48
C LEU A 111 -4.95 -0.37 -9.52
N PHE A 112 -3.84 -0.93 -9.05
CA PHE A 112 -2.53 -0.29 -9.14
C PHE A 112 -1.79 -0.54 -10.44
N SER A 113 -2.42 -1.14 -11.44
CA SER A 113 -1.82 -1.44 -12.74
C SER A 113 -0.55 -2.30 -12.61
N VAL A 114 -0.53 -3.22 -11.64
CA VAL A 114 0.57 -4.16 -11.49
C VAL A 114 0.57 -5.11 -12.68
N LYS A 115 1.66 -5.12 -13.43
CA LYS A 115 1.85 -6.04 -14.55
C LYS A 115 2.62 -7.28 -14.15
N TYR A 116 3.64 -7.12 -13.33
CA TYR A 116 4.50 -8.20 -12.88
C TYR A 116 4.58 -8.28 -11.36
N LEU A 117 4.69 -9.49 -10.85
CA LEU A 117 5.02 -9.82 -9.48
C LEU A 117 6.33 -10.60 -9.50
N MET A 118 7.33 -10.17 -8.75
CA MET A 118 8.59 -10.87 -8.56
C MET A 118 8.68 -11.39 -7.12
N MET A 119 8.97 -12.67 -6.98
CA MET A 119 9.06 -13.40 -5.71
C MET A 119 10.26 -14.33 -5.73
N LYS A 120 10.63 -14.86 -4.56
CA LYS A 120 11.52 -16.02 -4.44
C LYS A 120 10.72 -17.32 -4.61
N ASP A 121 11.39 -18.38 -4.99
CA ASP A 121 10.81 -19.68 -5.35
C ASP A 121 10.11 -20.40 -4.19
N TYR A 122 10.51 -20.14 -2.94
CA TYR A 122 9.86 -20.70 -1.75
C TYR A 122 8.57 -19.96 -1.34
N GLN A 123 8.28 -18.79 -1.92
CA GLN A 123 7.08 -18.02 -1.65
C GLN A 123 5.93 -18.51 -2.53
N ASN A 124 4.76 -18.72 -1.94
CA ASN A 124 3.63 -19.36 -2.62
C ASN A 124 2.30 -18.59 -2.55
N PHE A 125 2.26 -17.45 -1.84
CA PHE A 125 1.02 -16.67 -1.69
C PHE A 125 0.85 -15.68 -2.85
N ILE A 126 0.26 -16.17 -3.96
CA ILE A 126 0.15 -15.48 -5.26
C ILE A 126 -1.30 -15.03 -5.50
N PRO A 127 -1.56 -13.84 -6.09
CA PRO A 127 -2.90 -13.44 -6.50
C PRO A 127 -3.48 -14.39 -7.57
N SER A 128 -4.81 -14.60 -7.57
CA SER A 128 -5.46 -15.68 -8.32
C SER A 128 -5.35 -15.60 -9.84
N TYR A 129 -5.10 -14.43 -10.40
CA TYR A 129 -4.94 -14.23 -11.85
C TYR A 129 -3.52 -13.82 -12.24
N PHE A 130 -2.53 -14.27 -11.48
CA PHE A 130 -1.13 -14.17 -11.86
C PHE A 130 -0.62 -15.52 -12.37
N LYS A 131 0.00 -15.52 -13.55
CA LYS A 131 0.60 -16.74 -14.15
C LYS A 131 2.11 -16.61 -14.18
N LYS A 132 2.82 -17.69 -13.79
CA LYS A 132 4.27 -17.79 -13.91
C LYS A 132 4.67 -17.63 -15.38
N VAL A 133 5.59 -16.70 -15.65
CA VAL A 133 6.10 -16.45 -17.00
C VAL A 133 7.60 -16.69 -17.10
N LYS A 134 8.33 -16.62 -15.99
CA LYS A 134 9.77 -16.84 -15.99
C LYS A 134 10.26 -17.29 -14.61
N SER A 135 11.35 -18.07 -14.61
CA SER A 135 12.17 -18.28 -13.40
C SER A 135 13.66 -18.22 -13.77
N ARG A 136 14.47 -17.65 -12.88
CA ARG A 136 15.92 -17.59 -13.02
C ARG A 136 16.58 -17.55 -11.64
N GLY A 137 17.43 -18.53 -11.35
CA GLY A 137 17.96 -18.76 -10.00
C GLY A 137 16.79 -18.94 -9.02
N GLN A 138 16.86 -18.30 -7.88
CA GLN A 138 15.83 -18.35 -6.84
C GLN A 138 14.61 -17.43 -7.11
N TYR A 139 14.51 -16.77 -8.27
CA TYR A 139 13.47 -15.79 -8.55
C TYR A 139 12.43 -16.31 -9.53
N ILE A 140 11.18 -16.00 -9.28
CA ILE A 140 10.04 -16.29 -10.16
C ILE A 140 9.32 -14.99 -10.49
N ILE A 141 9.01 -14.81 -11.78
CA ILE A 141 8.19 -13.71 -12.27
C ILE A 141 6.82 -14.25 -12.66
N TYR A 142 5.79 -13.60 -12.12
CA TYR A 142 4.40 -13.82 -12.48
C TYR A 142 3.86 -12.61 -13.22
N LYS A 143 3.02 -12.85 -14.22
CA LYS A 143 2.33 -11.80 -15.00
C LYS A 143 0.86 -11.76 -14.63
N ASN A 144 0.35 -10.56 -14.33
CA ASN A 144 -1.06 -10.31 -14.10
C ASN A 144 -1.85 -10.51 -15.39
N GLN A 145 -2.89 -11.33 -15.34
CA GLN A 145 -3.79 -11.58 -16.48
C GLN A 145 -4.97 -10.58 -16.55
N LEU A 146 -5.25 -9.87 -15.46
CA LEU A 146 -6.36 -8.92 -15.35
C LEU A 146 -5.88 -7.53 -14.85
N PRO A 147 -4.84 -6.90 -15.43
CA PRO A 147 -4.46 -5.56 -15.04
C PRO A 147 -5.54 -4.56 -15.42
N LEU A 148 -5.64 -3.45 -14.68
CA LEU A 148 -6.44 -2.29 -15.05
C LEU A 148 -5.52 -1.15 -15.51
N PRO A 149 -6.00 -0.21 -16.35
CA PRO A 149 -5.22 0.95 -16.75
C PRO A 149 -4.94 1.87 -15.57
N SER A 150 -3.86 2.63 -15.66
CA SER A 150 -3.47 3.58 -14.62
C SER A 150 -4.37 4.81 -14.52
N VAL A 151 -5.15 5.04 -15.57
CA VAL A 151 -6.13 6.12 -15.68
C VAL A 151 -7.45 5.55 -16.19
N LYS A 152 -8.54 5.93 -15.56
CA LYS A 152 -9.89 5.68 -16.07
C LYS A 152 -10.77 6.91 -15.89
N VAL A 153 -11.71 7.12 -16.81
CA VAL A 153 -12.77 8.13 -16.66
C VAL A 153 -14.08 7.43 -16.35
N THR A 154 -14.79 7.93 -15.33
CA THR A 154 -16.02 7.31 -14.87
C THR A 154 -17.07 8.36 -14.49
N GLN A 155 -18.34 8.02 -14.72
CA GLN A 155 -19.49 8.77 -14.20
C GLN A 155 -20.06 8.13 -12.93
N ASN A 156 -19.64 6.90 -12.58
CA ASN A 156 -20.04 6.19 -11.39
C ASN A 156 -19.29 6.74 -10.19
N ILE A 157 -19.94 7.58 -9.40
CA ILE A 157 -19.35 8.24 -8.22
C ILE A 157 -20.09 7.73 -6.99
N TYR A 158 -19.36 7.05 -6.10
CA TYR A 158 -19.92 6.45 -4.89
C TYR A 158 -19.56 7.24 -3.63
N ASN A 159 -20.54 7.35 -2.71
CA ASN A 159 -20.28 7.95 -1.41
C ASN A 159 -19.61 6.93 -0.48
N HIS A 160 -18.46 7.32 0.11
CA HIS A 160 -17.69 6.45 1.01
C HIS A 160 -18.49 5.95 2.22
N LYS A 161 -19.50 6.72 2.71
CA LYS A 161 -20.34 6.34 3.86
C LYS A 161 -21.21 5.12 3.61
N SER A 162 -21.56 4.83 2.35
CA SER A 162 -22.36 3.65 1.98
C SER A 162 -21.54 2.36 1.92
N LEU A 163 -20.21 2.45 1.91
CA LEU A 163 -19.29 1.33 1.74
C LEU A 163 -18.81 0.81 3.10
N LYS A 164 -19.47 -0.24 3.61
CA LYS A 164 -19.16 -0.80 4.93
C LYS A 164 -18.05 -1.86 4.91
N LYS A 165 -17.98 -2.66 3.83
CA LYS A 165 -17.06 -3.80 3.71
C LYS A 165 -15.84 -3.44 2.85
N PRO A 166 -14.63 -3.92 3.18
CA PRO A 166 -13.44 -3.71 2.34
C PRO A 166 -13.61 -4.23 0.90
N ILE A 167 -14.26 -5.38 0.71
CA ILE A 167 -14.51 -5.95 -0.63
C ILE A 167 -15.45 -5.05 -1.46
N ASP A 168 -16.46 -4.43 -0.86
CA ASP A 168 -17.32 -3.47 -1.55
C ASP A 168 -16.53 -2.23 -1.99
N ARG A 169 -15.55 -1.80 -1.18
CA ARG A 169 -14.66 -0.69 -1.53
C ARG A 169 -13.80 -1.04 -2.74
N GLU A 170 -13.28 -2.27 -2.82
CA GLU A 170 -12.55 -2.73 -4.01
C GLU A 170 -13.44 -2.72 -5.25
N HIS A 171 -14.62 -3.31 -5.17
CA HIS A 171 -15.56 -3.34 -6.29
C HIS A 171 -16.00 -1.94 -6.72
N ALA A 172 -16.27 -1.05 -5.77
CA ALA A 172 -16.62 0.34 -6.06
C ALA A 172 -15.47 1.10 -6.72
N MET A 173 -14.21 0.87 -6.29
CA MET A 173 -13.02 1.44 -6.93
C MET A 173 -12.81 0.88 -8.34
N ILE A 174 -13.15 -0.38 -8.60
CA ILE A 174 -13.07 -0.99 -9.92
C ILE A 174 -14.15 -0.41 -10.85
N ASN A 175 -15.39 -0.33 -10.40
CA ASN A 175 -16.53 0.11 -11.21
C ASN A 175 -16.65 1.63 -11.34
N GLY A 176 -16.03 2.40 -10.44
CA GLY A 176 -16.22 3.84 -10.40
C GLY A 176 -15.16 4.54 -9.56
N ALA A 177 -15.56 5.59 -8.88
CA ALA A 177 -14.74 6.35 -7.96
C ALA A 177 -15.46 6.55 -6.63
N ILE A 178 -14.73 6.42 -5.52
CA ILE A 178 -15.23 6.70 -4.17
C ILE A 178 -14.83 8.11 -3.78
N VAL A 179 -15.79 8.90 -3.32
CA VAL A 179 -15.59 10.28 -2.87
C VAL A 179 -16.12 10.48 -1.45
N THR A 180 -15.60 11.48 -0.76
CA THR A 180 -16.09 11.90 0.58
C THR A 180 -17.26 12.86 0.50
N SER A 181 -17.49 13.47 -0.65
CA SER A 181 -18.58 14.43 -0.94
C SER A 181 -19.82 13.73 -1.47
N LYS A 182 -20.67 14.47 -2.19
CA LYS A 182 -21.89 13.92 -2.80
C LYS A 182 -21.56 12.83 -3.83
N GLY A 183 -22.17 11.66 -3.67
CA GLY A 183 -22.11 10.50 -4.55
C GLY A 183 -23.30 9.59 -4.30
N THR A 184 -23.55 8.65 -5.20
CA THR A 184 -24.63 7.66 -5.07
C THR A 184 -24.28 6.62 -3.99
N ALA A 185 -25.29 6.01 -3.40
CA ALA A 185 -25.08 4.88 -2.50
C ALA A 185 -24.57 3.66 -3.29
N TYR A 186 -23.63 2.94 -2.72
CA TYR A 186 -23.17 1.65 -3.26
C TYR A 186 -24.00 0.54 -2.62
N HIS A 187 -24.60 -0.30 -3.46
CA HIS A 187 -25.36 -1.47 -3.00
C HIS A 187 -24.48 -2.72 -3.08
N SER A 188 -24.16 -3.27 -1.90
CA SER A 188 -23.35 -4.49 -1.81
C SER A 188 -24.10 -5.68 -2.41
N LYS A 189 -23.39 -6.43 -3.27
CA LYS A 189 -23.82 -7.74 -3.78
C LYS A 189 -23.15 -8.90 -3.05
N VAL A 190 -22.27 -8.58 -2.09
CA VAL A 190 -21.42 -9.55 -1.40
C VAL A 190 -22.14 -10.07 -0.17
N LYS A 191 -22.32 -11.40 -0.10
CA LYS A 191 -22.94 -12.08 1.04
C LYS A 191 -21.91 -12.48 2.08
N ASN A 192 -22.33 -12.50 3.36
CA ASN A 192 -21.59 -13.17 4.41
C ASN A 192 -21.84 -14.69 4.31
N LEU A 193 -20.78 -15.47 4.30
CA LEU A 193 -20.83 -16.93 4.15
C LEU A 193 -20.57 -17.66 5.48
N LEU A 194 -20.36 -16.94 6.60
CA LEU A 194 -20.09 -17.58 7.90
C LEU A 194 -21.21 -18.54 8.32
N ASP A 195 -22.46 -18.14 8.13
CA ASP A 195 -23.62 -18.98 8.46
C ASP A 195 -23.74 -20.26 7.61
N GLN A 196 -22.97 -20.33 6.52
CA GLN A 196 -22.89 -21.48 5.62
C GLN A 196 -21.64 -22.34 5.88
N THR A 197 -20.88 -22.02 6.92
CA THR A 197 -19.66 -22.75 7.29
C THR A 197 -19.85 -23.49 8.61
N ARG A 198 -19.27 -24.68 8.71
CA ARG A 198 -19.19 -25.39 10.00
C ARG A 198 -17.87 -25.03 10.66
N VAL A 199 -17.91 -24.65 11.93
CA VAL A 199 -16.74 -24.30 12.72
C VAL A 199 -16.34 -25.46 13.63
N SER A 200 -15.05 -25.83 13.64
CA SER A 200 -14.47 -26.75 14.61
C SER A 200 -13.24 -26.15 15.25
N THR A 201 -12.90 -26.58 16.45
CA THR A 201 -11.75 -26.07 17.20
C THR A 201 -10.90 -27.21 17.75
N GLN A 202 -9.59 -26.95 17.89
CA GLN A 202 -8.64 -27.87 18.49
C GLN A 202 -7.68 -27.09 19.41
N ASN A 203 -7.44 -27.61 20.61
CA ASN A 203 -6.62 -26.97 21.67
C ASN A 203 -7.13 -25.59 22.07
N ILE A 204 -8.43 -25.37 22.02
CA ILE A 204 -9.10 -24.12 22.36
C ILE A 204 -10.27 -24.42 23.31
N THR A 205 -10.34 -23.69 24.42
CA THR A 205 -11.53 -23.60 25.27
C THR A 205 -12.19 -22.25 25.04
N ARG A 206 -13.49 -22.24 24.73
CA ARG A 206 -14.29 -21.02 24.60
C ARG A 206 -15.04 -20.75 25.89
N TYR A 207 -14.97 -19.51 26.37
CA TYR A 207 -15.69 -19.06 27.58
C TYR A 207 -16.93 -18.21 27.22
N SER A 208 -16.90 -17.54 26.08
CA SER A 208 -18.02 -16.76 25.53
C SER A 208 -17.92 -16.74 24.02
N ASN A 209 -18.82 -16.00 23.36
CA ASN A 209 -18.79 -15.86 21.90
C ASN A 209 -17.45 -15.33 21.36
N ASN A 210 -16.75 -14.48 22.14
CA ASN A 210 -15.55 -13.78 21.68
C ASN A 210 -14.31 -14.13 22.51
N GLU A 211 -14.46 -14.72 23.70
CA GLU A 211 -13.33 -15.05 24.56
C GLU A 211 -12.96 -16.52 24.46
N LEU A 212 -11.68 -16.77 24.25
CA LEU A 212 -11.12 -18.10 24.15
C LEU A 212 -9.74 -18.19 24.77
N THR A 213 -9.37 -19.39 25.20
CA THR A 213 -8.00 -19.72 25.63
C THR A 213 -7.41 -20.79 24.73
N VAL A 214 -6.22 -20.51 24.22
CA VAL A 214 -5.34 -21.47 23.56
C VAL A 214 -4.59 -22.25 24.65
N ASN A 215 -4.84 -23.56 24.71
CA ASN A 215 -4.38 -24.42 25.83
C ASN A 215 -2.98 -25.00 25.65
N LYS A 216 -2.50 -25.06 24.38
CA LYS A 216 -1.17 -25.58 24.00
C LYS A 216 -0.38 -24.50 23.27
N GLU A 217 0.77 -24.84 22.71
CA GLU A 217 1.61 -23.92 21.92
C GLU A 217 0.86 -23.23 20.77
N SER A 218 -0.16 -23.90 20.23
CA SER A 218 -1.08 -23.31 19.27
C SER A 218 -2.50 -23.86 19.40
N GLY A 219 -3.47 -22.99 19.10
CA GLY A 219 -4.88 -23.32 18.97
C GLY A 219 -5.33 -23.18 17.53
N ILE A 220 -6.25 -24.04 17.10
CA ILE A 220 -6.74 -24.11 15.73
C ILE A 220 -8.25 -23.91 15.69
N ILE A 221 -8.70 -23.05 14.78
CA ILE A 221 -10.11 -22.90 14.39
C ILE A 221 -10.21 -23.22 12.91
N LYS A 222 -11.07 -24.14 12.53
CA LYS A 222 -11.32 -24.49 11.12
C LYS A 222 -12.71 -24.04 10.71
N LEU A 223 -12.78 -23.38 9.56
CA LEU A 223 -14.00 -23.04 8.86
C LEU A 223 -14.15 -24.03 7.69
N HIS A 224 -15.08 -24.97 7.82
CA HIS A 224 -15.36 -26.00 6.79
C HIS A 224 -16.31 -25.44 5.75
N LEU A 225 -15.85 -25.27 4.53
CA LEU A 225 -16.62 -24.73 3.42
C LEU A 225 -17.25 -25.87 2.60
N PRO A 226 -18.58 -25.87 2.38
CA PRO A 226 -19.22 -26.84 1.53
C PRO A 226 -18.79 -26.70 0.06
N LYS A 227 -18.85 -27.79 -0.69
CA LYS A 227 -18.34 -27.85 -2.08
C LYS A 227 -18.96 -26.78 -2.99
N ASN A 228 -20.27 -26.58 -2.93
CA ASN A 228 -20.98 -25.58 -3.73
C ASN A 228 -20.49 -24.15 -3.49
N ILE A 229 -20.00 -23.83 -2.29
CA ILE A 229 -19.38 -22.53 -1.96
C ILE A 229 -17.96 -22.46 -2.57
N ARG A 230 -17.16 -23.51 -2.40
CA ARG A 230 -15.78 -23.55 -2.92
C ARG A 230 -15.73 -23.46 -4.45
N ASP A 231 -16.65 -24.14 -5.14
CA ASP A 231 -16.70 -24.15 -6.60
C ASP A 231 -17.14 -22.80 -7.18
N LYS A 232 -17.85 -21.99 -6.39
CA LYS A 232 -18.38 -20.69 -6.81
C LYS A 232 -17.36 -19.55 -6.74
N TYR A 233 -16.43 -19.60 -5.80
CA TYR A 233 -15.51 -18.50 -5.51
C TYR A 233 -14.05 -18.91 -5.71
N LYS A 234 -13.22 -17.96 -6.15
CA LYS A 234 -11.78 -18.16 -6.34
C LYS A 234 -10.98 -17.87 -5.09
N ASP A 235 -11.41 -16.86 -4.33
CA ASP A 235 -10.79 -16.42 -3.09
C ASP A 235 -11.85 -16.18 -2.02
N PHE A 236 -11.41 -16.19 -0.76
CA PHE A 236 -12.24 -15.87 0.39
C PHE A 236 -11.57 -14.76 1.20
N TYR A 237 -12.36 -13.81 1.66
CA TYR A 237 -11.93 -12.69 2.49
C TYR A 237 -12.54 -12.86 3.88
N LEU A 238 -11.71 -13.28 4.83
CA LEU A 238 -12.09 -13.46 6.22
C LEU A 238 -11.79 -12.17 6.99
N THR A 239 -12.84 -11.54 7.53
CA THR A 239 -12.73 -10.38 8.40
C THR A 239 -12.98 -10.80 9.84
N MET A 240 -12.09 -10.43 10.75
CA MET A 240 -12.22 -10.73 12.18
C MET A 240 -11.74 -9.58 13.05
N ASN A 241 -12.24 -9.51 14.28
CA ASN A 241 -11.61 -8.79 15.36
C ASN A 241 -10.72 -9.75 16.15
N ILE A 242 -9.47 -9.37 16.41
CA ILE A 242 -8.57 -10.18 17.22
C ILE A 242 -7.71 -9.32 18.11
N LYS A 243 -7.62 -9.70 19.39
CA LYS A 243 -6.73 -9.12 20.39
C LYS A 243 -6.21 -10.23 21.27
N ARG A 244 -4.98 -10.07 21.77
CA ARG A 244 -4.50 -10.89 22.86
C ARG A 244 -5.05 -10.38 24.19
N GLY A 245 -5.41 -11.31 25.08
CA GLY A 245 -5.86 -10.96 26.43
C GLY A 245 -4.71 -10.49 27.32
N ASP A 246 -3.50 -11.00 27.08
CA ASP A 246 -2.26 -10.55 27.71
C ASP A 246 -1.67 -9.37 26.91
N PRO A 247 -1.60 -8.15 27.48
CA PRO A 247 -1.15 -6.95 26.75
C PRO A 247 0.35 -6.94 26.44
N ASP A 248 1.17 -7.69 27.19
CA ASP A 248 2.63 -7.64 27.11
C ASP A 248 3.23 -8.71 26.19
N SER A 249 2.38 -9.51 25.54
CA SER A 249 2.82 -10.62 24.73
C SER A 249 2.52 -10.43 23.25
N ASN A 250 3.52 -10.65 22.40
CA ASN A 250 3.33 -10.83 20.98
C ASN A 250 2.52 -12.09 20.69
N TYR A 251 1.88 -12.12 19.52
CA TYR A 251 1.18 -13.31 19.07
C TYR A 251 1.20 -13.42 17.55
N THR A 252 0.97 -14.61 17.05
CA THR A 252 0.87 -14.87 15.60
C THR A 252 -0.52 -15.39 15.25
N VAL A 253 -1.08 -14.85 14.19
CA VAL A 253 -2.28 -15.36 13.52
C VAL A 253 -1.85 -15.92 12.18
N SER A 254 -2.06 -17.20 11.98
CA SER A 254 -1.83 -17.84 10.68
C SER A 254 -3.17 -18.22 10.04
N ILE A 255 -3.34 -17.88 8.77
CA ILE A 255 -4.51 -18.27 7.99
C ILE A 255 -4.01 -19.12 6.82
N ASN A 256 -4.18 -20.42 6.91
CA ASN A 256 -3.57 -21.40 6.00
C ASN A 256 -2.06 -21.12 5.81
N GLN A 257 -1.68 -20.56 4.66
CA GLN A 257 -0.27 -20.30 4.30
C GLN A 257 0.20 -18.89 4.65
N TYR A 258 -0.69 -18.03 5.17
CA TYR A 258 -0.34 -16.66 5.50
C TYR A 258 -0.12 -16.51 7.00
N HIS A 259 1.03 -15.94 7.38
CA HIS A 259 1.39 -15.68 8.77
C HIS A 259 1.40 -14.17 9.02
N ASN A 260 0.80 -13.76 10.14
CA ASN A 260 0.78 -12.38 10.57
C ASN A 260 1.24 -12.29 12.03
N HIS A 261 2.44 -11.76 12.21
CA HIS A 261 2.99 -11.51 13.54
C HIS A 261 2.44 -10.19 14.07
N ARG A 262 1.89 -10.24 15.30
CA ARG A 262 1.23 -9.11 15.96
C ARG A 262 2.03 -8.73 17.20
N LEU A 263 2.30 -7.44 17.35
CA LEU A 263 3.10 -6.91 18.46
C LEU A 263 2.26 -6.68 19.71
N TYR A 264 2.92 -6.72 20.88
CA TYR A 264 2.33 -6.40 22.16
C TYR A 264 1.86 -4.93 22.24
N ASN A 265 1.00 -4.61 23.21
CA ASN A 265 0.28 -3.33 23.25
C ASN A 265 1.19 -2.10 23.32
N ASP A 266 2.27 -2.16 24.09
CA ASP A 266 3.17 -1.02 24.32
C ASP A 266 4.30 -0.88 23.29
N SER A 267 4.32 -1.75 22.27
CA SER A 267 5.29 -1.62 21.19
C SER A 267 5.04 -0.35 20.38
N ILE A 268 6.08 0.46 20.18
CA ILE A 268 6.05 1.67 19.32
C ILE A 268 5.77 1.36 17.84
N TYR A 269 5.95 0.11 17.42
CA TYR A 269 5.69 -0.35 16.06
C TYR A 269 4.28 -0.93 15.89
N ARG A 270 3.52 -1.05 16.97
CA ARG A 270 2.17 -1.58 16.91
C ARG A 270 1.22 -0.63 16.19
N MET A 271 0.44 -1.16 15.26
CA MET A 271 -0.56 -0.38 14.51
C MET A 271 -1.87 -0.16 15.29
N GLY A 272 -2.08 -0.85 16.41
CA GLY A 272 -3.29 -0.73 17.23
C GLY A 272 -4.57 -1.24 16.55
N ILE A 273 -4.48 -1.93 15.43
CA ILE A 273 -5.62 -2.38 14.63
C ILE A 273 -5.99 -3.79 15.05
N SER A 274 -7.20 -3.96 15.58
CA SER A 274 -7.76 -5.27 15.93
C SER A 274 -8.65 -5.86 14.83
N LYS A 275 -9.34 -5.02 14.07
CA LYS A 275 -10.16 -5.46 12.93
C LYS A 275 -9.28 -5.68 11.71
N VAL A 276 -9.11 -6.94 11.33
CA VAL A 276 -8.21 -7.38 10.27
C VAL A 276 -8.97 -8.16 9.20
N LEU A 277 -8.46 -8.11 7.96
CA LEU A 277 -8.98 -8.89 6.84
C LEU A 277 -7.84 -9.74 6.26
N TYR A 278 -8.13 -11.01 6.04
CA TYR A 278 -7.21 -11.95 5.41
C TYR A 278 -7.82 -12.53 4.14
N ARG A 279 -7.08 -12.47 3.04
CA ARG A 279 -7.37 -13.30 1.88
C ARG A 279 -6.97 -14.73 2.20
N SER A 280 -7.82 -15.68 1.91
CA SER A 280 -7.60 -17.09 2.17
C SER A 280 -8.02 -17.96 1.00
N LEU A 281 -7.32 -19.07 0.83
CA LEU A 281 -7.67 -20.17 -0.07
C LEU A 281 -7.94 -21.38 0.80
N PRO A 282 -9.11 -22.05 0.68
CA PRO A 282 -9.34 -23.30 1.37
C PRO A 282 -8.29 -24.35 0.96
N ASP A 283 -7.97 -25.22 1.89
CA ASP A 283 -7.11 -26.37 1.61
C ASP A 283 -7.83 -27.44 0.77
N LYS A 284 -7.18 -28.57 0.54
CA LYS A 284 -7.75 -29.68 -0.25
C LYS A 284 -9.04 -30.25 0.35
N ASN A 285 -9.20 -30.14 1.68
CA ASN A 285 -10.40 -30.59 2.40
C ASN A 285 -11.51 -29.55 2.39
N GLY A 286 -11.23 -28.34 1.94
CA GLY A 286 -12.16 -27.21 1.94
C GLY A 286 -12.12 -26.39 3.22
N ASP A 287 -11.04 -26.47 3.98
CA ASP A 287 -10.91 -25.81 5.26
C ASP A 287 -10.13 -24.50 5.13
N ILE A 288 -10.65 -23.44 5.75
CA ILE A 288 -9.87 -22.26 6.10
C ILE A 288 -9.45 -22.45 7.55
N THR A 289 -8.14 -22.64 7.78
CA THR A 289 -7.56 -22.89 9.09
C THR A 289 -7.00 -21.61 9.67
N ILE A 290 -7.50 -21.20 10.83
CA ILE A 290 -6.98 -20.11 11.64
C ILE A 290 -6.19 -20.74 12.77
N GLN A 291 -4.90 -20.43 12.85
CA GLN A 291 -4.03 -20.86 13.95
C GLN A 291 -3.61 -19.65 14.78
N LEU A 292 -3.73 -19.77 16.09
CA LEU A 292 -3.35 -18.76 17.07
C LEU A 292 -2.20 -19.29 17.93
N SER A 293 -1.16 -18.50 18.13
CA SER A 293 0.00 -18.83 18.98
C SER A 293 0.61 -17.58 19.62
N PRO A 294 1.30 -17.69 20.76
CA PRO A 294 1.41 -18.86 21.63
C PRO A 294 0.16 -19.10 22.47
N LYS A 295 0.23 -20.07 23.41
CA LYS A 295 -0.82 -20.32 24.41
C LYS A 295 -1.23 -19.05 25.16
N GLY A 296 -2.48 -18.98 25.62
CA GLY A 296 -2.99 -17.85 26.39
C GLY A 296 -4.40 -17.41 25.98
N LYS A 297 -4.86 -16.32 26.58
CA LYS A 297 -6.19 -15.76 26.34
C LYS A 297 -6.22 -14.89 25.11
N PHE A 298 -7.31 -15.01 24.34
CA PHE A 298 -7.58 -14.18 23.17
C PHE A 298 -9.04 -13.71 23.18
N ASN A 299 -9.25 -12.53 22.62
CA ASN A 299 -10.58 -12.07 22.23
C ASN A 299 -10.62 -12.13 20.70
N LEU A 300 -11.44 -13.02 20.15
CA LEU A 300 -11.56 -13.26 18.72
C LEU A 300 -13.02 -13.37 18.32
N GLU A 301 -13.43 -12.53 17.40
CA GLU A 301 -14.75 -12.49 16.79
C GLU A 301 -14.61 -12.63 15.28
N LEU A 302 -15.22 -13.67 14.71
CA LEU A 302 -15.36 -13.82 13.26
C LEU A 302 -16.52 -12.93 12.79
N LEU A 303 -16.21 -11.91 11.99
CA LEU A 303 -17.21 -10.92 11.56
C LEU A 303 -17.87 -11.28 10.23
N GLU A 304 -17.07 -11.60 9.23
CA GLU A 304 -17.53 -11.90 7.89
C GLU A 304 -16.59 -12.85 7.15
N LEU A 305 -17.16 -13.73 6.37
CA LEU A 305 -16.47 -14.48 5.32
C LEU A 305 -17.12 -14.14 3.98
N ASN A 306 -16.38 -13.49 3.09
CA ASN A 306 -16.89 -13.09 1.80
C ASN A 306 -16.17 -13.87 0.69
N GLY A 307 -16.93 -14.37 -0.28
CA GLY A 307 -16.39 -15.02 -1.46
C GLY A 307 -16.14 -14.01 -2.59
N GLU A 308 -15.02 -14.15 -3.30
CA GLU A 308 -14.65 -13.35 -4.45
C GLU A 308 -14.50 -14.23 -5.70
N ASN A 309 -15.28 -13.94 -6.75
CA ASN A 309 -15.23 -14.62 -8.04
C ASN A 309 -14.59 -13.78 -9.15
N TYR A 310 -14.29 -12.51 -8.85
CA TYR A 310 -13.66 -11.54 -9.74
C TYR A 310 -14.48 -11.12 -10.98
N ASP A 311 -15.79 -11.35 -11.01
CA ASP A 311 -16.60 -10.96 -12.15
C ASP A 311 -16.60 -9.45 -12.40
N THR A 312 -16.62 -8.65 -11.32
CA THR A 312 -16.47 -7.19 -11.40
C THR A 312 -15.14 -6.79 -12.06
N LEU A 313 -14.04 -7.44 -11.67
CA LEU A 313 -12.71 -7.16 -12.23
C LEU A 313 -12.60 -7.61 -13.69
N LYS A 314 -13.10 -8.80 -14.03
CA LYS A 314 -13.08 -9.34 -15.40
C LYS A 314 -13.85 -8.42 -16.35
N GLN A 315 -15.05 -7.98 -15.95
CA GLN A 315 -15.86 -7.03 -16.72
C GLN A 315 -15.12 -5.70 -16.91
N ALA A 316 -14.56 -5.14 -15.84
CA ALA A 316 -13.81 -3.89 -15.90
C ALA A 316 -12.56 -4.01 -16.79
N HIS A 317 -11.84 -5.14 -16.71
CA HIS A 317 -10.69 -5.40 -17.57
C HIS A 317 -11.08 -5.53 -19.05
N HIS A 318 -12.19 -6.22 -19.36
CA HIS A 318 -12.68 -6.41 -20.71
C HIS A 318 -13.07 -5.08 -21.39
N HIS A 319 -13.67 -4.16 -20.63
CA HIS A 319 -14.07 -2.85 -21.12
C HIS A 319 -13.02 -1.74 -20.92
N ALA A 320 -11.84 -2.09 -20.46
CA ALA A 320 -10.81 -1.12 -20.10
C ALA A 320 -10.16 -0.48 -21.33
N ASN A 321 -10.01 0.83 -21.32
CA ASN A 321 -9.21 1.54 -22.32
C ASN A 321 -7.75 1.66 -21.86
N PHE A 322 -6.89 0.78 -22.36
CA PHE A 322 -5.47 0.76 -22.04
C PHE A 322 -4.65 1.85 -22.73
N ASN A 323 -5.24 2.63 -23.62
CA ASN A 323 -4.59 3.80 -24.23
C ASN A 323 -4.58 4.99 -23.26
N MET A 324 -5.56 5.07 -22.33
CA MET A 324 -5.57 6.06 -21.28
C MET A 324 -4.56 5.67 -20.19
N ARG A 325 -3.42 6.35 -20.21
CA ARG A 325 -2.32 6.15 -19.25
C ARG A 325 -1.60 7.46 -18.99
N TYR A 326 -0.99 7.59 -17.85
CA TYR A 326 -0.15 8.75 -17.59
C TYR A 326 1.30 8.51 -18.02
N LYS A 327 1.97 9.60 -18.38
CA LYS A 327 3.43 9.66 -18.56
C LYS A 327 4.00 10.60 -17.51
N ASP A 328 5.19 10.26 -16.99
CA ASP A 328 5.90 11.15 -16.08
C ASP A 328 6.40 12.37 -16.83
N ILE A 329 6.27 13.53 -16.17
CA ILE A 329 6.84 14.81 -16.59
C ILE A 329 7.58 15.43 -15.42
N LYS A 330 8.31 16.52 -15.64
CA LYS A 330 8.99 17.24 -14.55
C LYS A 330 7.99 17.65 -13.48
N ASN A 331 8.19 17.15 -12.27
CA ASN A 331 7.36 17.37 -11.08
C ASN A 331 5.88 16.94 -11.22
N GLY A 332 5.58 15.95 -12.05
CA GLY A 332 4.19 15.53 -12.22
C GLY A 332 3.95 14.47 -13.25
N VAL A 333 2.71 14.41 -13.72
CA VAL A 333 2.29 13.47 -14.75
C VAL A 333 1.40 14.16 -15.80
N LYS A 334 1.44 13.64 -17.02
CA LYS A 334 0.53 14.04 -18.12
C LYS A 334 -0.25 12.84 -18.60
N VAL A 335 -1.56 13.03 -18.80
CA VAL A 335 -2.50 12.04 -19.35
C VAL A 335 -3.04 12.57 -20.66
N ASN A 336 -3.08 11.71 -21.69
CA ASN A 336 -3.87 11.96 -22.89
C ASN A 336 -5.22 11.27 -22.72
N LEU A 337 -6.30 12.05 -22.89
CA LEU A 337 -7.68 11.57 -22.77
C LEU A 337 -8.17 11.05 -24.13
N ASP A 338 -9.14 10.17 -24.07
CA ASP A 338 -9.92 9.77 -25.24
C ASP A 338 -11.02 10.81 -25.51
N HIS A 339 -11.27 11.14 -26.77
CA HIS A 339 -12.14 12.23 -27.22
C HIS A 339 -13.61 12.19 -26.77
N HIS A 340 -14.04 11.09 -26.15
CA HIS A 340 -15.42 10.94 -25.65
C HIS A 340 -15.52 10.80 -24.15
N SER A 341 -14.41 10.99 -23.44
CA SER A 341 -14.37 10.81 -21.98
C SER A 341 -15.04 11.97 -21.27
N LYS A 342 -16.11 11.70 -20.50
CA LYS A 342 -16.80 12.67 -19.65
C LYS A 342 -17.01 12.10 -18.24
N GLY A 343 -16.66 12.85 -17.21
CA GLY A 343 -16.88 12.45 -15.83
C GLY A 343 -15.69 12.78 -14.95
N LEU A 344 -15.29 11.84 -14.12
CA LEU A 344 -14.15 11.97 -13.23
C LEU A 344 -13.01 11.06 -13.71
N ALA A 345 -11.91 11.67 -14.12
CA ALA A 345 -10.67 10.97 -14.41
C ALA A 345 -10.04 10.55 -13.08
N VAL A 346 -9.89 9.26 -12.86
CA VAL A 346 -9.23 8.65 -11.71
C VAL A 346 -7.84 8.18 -12.15
N ILE A 347 -6.81 8.74 -11.52
CA ILE A 347 -5.42 8.41 -11.79
C ILE A 347 -4.86 7.69 -10.57
N ASN A 348 -4.24 6.53 -10.74
CA ASN A 348 -3.75 5.70 -9.64
C ASN A 348 -2.42 6.18 -9.02
N ILE A 349 -2.30 7.49 -8.86
CA ILE A 349 -1.21 8.16 -8.12
C ILE A 349 -1.74 8.73 -6.80
N PRO A 350 -0.94 8.73 -5.73
CA PRO A 350 -1.38 9.28 -4.45
C PRO A 350 -1.64 10.79 -4.54
N TYR A 351 -2.83 11.21 -4.09
CA TYR A 351 -3.16 12.63 -3.93
C TYR A 351 -2.34 13.26 -2.81
N ARG A 352 -1.80 14.44 -3.06
CA ARG A 352 -1.07 15.26 -2.07
C ARG A 352 -1.51 16.72 -2.12
N LYS A 353 -1.58 17.37 -0.96
CA LYS A 353 -1.74 18.83 -0.88
C LYS A 353 -0.57 19.50 -1.61
N GLY A 354 -0.88 20.48 -2.48
CA GLY A 354 0.12 21.10 -3.36
C GLY A 354 0.12 20.58 -4.81
N MET A 355 -0.63 19.51 -5.10
CA MET A 355 -0.93 19.13 -6.48
C MET A 355 -1.88 20.15 -7.12
N ARG A 356 -1.63 20.45 -8.41
CA ARG A 356 -2.47 21.28 -9.27
C ARG A 356 -2.76 20.49 -10.54
N ALA A 357 -4.02 20.53 -10.96
CA ALA A 357 -4.44 19.92 -12.22
C ALA A 357 -4.73 21.00 -13.25
N TYR A 358 -4.37 20.71 -14.48
CA TYR A 358 -4.71 21.52 -15.67
C TYR A 358 -5.33 20.58 -16.70
N VAL A 359 -6.47 20.99 -17.23
CA VAL A 359 -7.16 20.30 -18.35
C VAL A 359 -7.07 21.22 -19.55
N ASP A 360 -6.41 20.76 -20.61
CA ASP A 360 -6.09 21.57 -21.79
C ASP A 360 -5.53 22.94 -21.42
N ASP A 361 -4.49 22.91 -20.56
CA ASP A 361 -3.76 24.06 -19.98
C ASP A 361 -4.58 25.01 -19.10
N ARG A 362 -5.88 24.75 -18.89
CA ARG A 362 -6.73 25.50 -17.96
C ARG A 362 -6.75 24.84 -16.60
N GLN A 363 -6.57 25.64 -15.54
CA GLN A 363 -6.58 25.12 -14.17
C GLN A 363 -7.94 24.47 -13.87
N SER A 364 -7.89 23.24 -13.36
CA SER A 364 -9.04 22.41 -13.00
C SER A 364 -8.99 22.01 -11.52
N ASN A 365 -10.17 21.63 -11.00
CA ASN A 365 -10.26 21.09 -9.65
C ASN A 365 -9.56 19.72 -9.56
N ILE A 366 -8.84 19.51 -8.49
CA ILE A 366 -8.21 18.24 -8.14
C ILE A 366 -8.70 17.79 -6.78
N LYS A 367 -9.02 16.51 -6.62
CA LYS A 367 -9.53 15.98 -5.37
C LYS A 367 -9.01 14.58 -5.07
N LYS A 368 -9.01 14.24 -3.79
CA LYS A 368 -8.74 12.87 -3.32
C LYS A 368 -9.94 11.99 -3.64
N VAL A 369 -9.69 10.85 -4.28
CA VAL A 369 -10.68 9.82 -4.56
C VAL A 369 -10.11 8.45 -4.14
N ASN A 370 -10.96 7.44 -4.01
CA ASN A 370 -10.53 6.08 -3.68
C ASN A 370 -9.59 6.04 -2.47
N TYR A 371 -9.87 6.87 -1.47
CA TYR A 371 -9.11 7.06 -0.22
C TYR A 371 -7.72 7.69 -0.39
N MET A 372 -7.01 7.44 -1.49
CA MET A 372 -5.66 7.97 -1.70
C MET A 372 -5.36 8.40 -3.13
N MET A 373 -6.17 8.01 -4.12
CA MET A 373 -5.90 8.30 -5.52
C MET A 373 -6.29 9.74 -5.90
N THR A 374 -5.85 10.16 -7.07
CA THR A 374 -6.10 11.51 -7.59
C THR A 374 -7.25 11.51 -8.58
N GLY A 375 -8.21 12.43 -8.40
CA GLY A 375 -9.35 12.63 -9.28
C GLY A 375 -9.38 14.02 -9.90
N VAL A 376 -9.66 14.11 -11.20
CA VAL A 376 -9.80 15.37 -11.96
C VAL A 376 -11.08 15.31 -12.81
N PRO A 377 -12.02 16.27 -12.67
CA PRO A 377 -13.20 16.31 -13.53
C PRO A 377 -12.81 16.65 -14.96
N VAL A 378 -13.44 15.97 -15.92
CA VAL A 378 -13.20 16.14 -17.35
C VAL A 378 -14.51 16.15 -18.15
N ASN A 379 -14.52 16.87 -19.26
CA ASN A 379 -15.63 16.99 -20.20
C ASN A 379 -15.32 16.27 -21.52
N LYS A 380 -16.35 16.05 -22.34
CA LYS A 380 -16.29 15.25 -23.55
C LYS A 380 -15.20 15.68 -24.56
N ASN A 381 -14.83 16.94 -24.61
CA ASN A 381 -13.89 17.47 -25.60
C ASN A 381 -12.49 17.72 -25.04
N ASP A 382 -12.30 17.43 -23.76
CA ASP A 382 -10.99 17.59 -23.10
C ASP A 382 -10.01 16.55 -23.64
N LYS A 383 -8.78 16.99 -23.94
CA LYS A 383 -7.74 16.18 -24.60
C LYS A 383 -6.64 15.74 -23.63
N THR A 384 -6.30 16.59 -22.69
CA THR A 384 -5.15 16.34 -21.81
C THR A 384 -5.43 16.73 -20.36
N ILE A 385 -4.80 15.98 -19.44
CA ILE A 385 -4.69 16.37 -18.04
C ILE A 385 -3.22 16.47 -17.70
N THR A 386 -2.80 17.61 -17.15
CA THR A 386 -1.46 17.79 -16.58
C THR A 386 -1.60 17.95 -15.08
N ILE A 387 -0.94 17.10 -14.29
CA ILE A 387 -0.87 17.22 -12.83
C ILE A 387 0.54 17.56 -12.46
N GLN A 388 0.74 18.67 -11.73
CA GLN A 388 2.03 19.12 -11.23
C GLN A 388 1.99 19.23 -9.70
N TYR A 389 3.07 18.81 -9.06
CA TYR A 389 3.25 18.98 -7.63
C TYR A 389 4.14 20.18 -7.33
N ARG A 390 3.65 21.05 -6.45
CA ARG A 390 4.42 22.16 -5.89
C ARG A 390 4.31 22.10 -4.37
N PRO A 391 5.43 21.92 -3.64
CA PRO A 391 5.36 21.89 -2.17
C PRO A 391 4.62 23.10 -1.62
N PRO A 392 3.65 22.92 -0.71
CA PRO A 392 2.98 24.03 -0.07
C PRO A 392 4.00 24.91 0.66
N PHE A 393 3.74 26.24 0.63
CA PHE A 393 4.57 27.24 1.34
C PHE A 393 6.05 27.32 0.92
N LEU A 394 6.49 26.63 -0.14
CA LEU A 394 7.90 26.64 -0.57
C LEU A 394 8.45 28.06 -0.73
N LYS A 395 7.72 28.94 -1.44
CA LYS A 395 8.13 30.35 -1.63
C LYS A 395 8.20 31.11 -0.31
N THR A 396 7.21 30.94 0.56
CA THR A 396 7.15 31.60 1.88
C THR A 396 8.33 31.16 2.75
N MET A 397 8.58 29.85 2.84
CA MET A 397 9.72 29.31 3.60
C MET A 397 11.06 29.83 3.07
N PHE A 398 11.21 29.88 1.75
CA PHE A 398 12.41 30.42 1.11
C PHE A 398 12.60 31.90 1.42
N SER A 399 11.53 32.71 1.36
CA SER A 399 11.56 34.14 1.72
C SER A 399 11.92 34.36 3.18
N ILE A 400 11.36 33.58 4.10
CA ILE A 400 11.69 33.63 5.53
C ILE A 400 13.18 33.28 5.74
N SER A 401 13.68 32.25 5.06
CA SER A 401 15.10 31.86 5.18
C SER A 401 16.05 32.98 4.72
N ILE A 402 15.76 33.59 3.57
CA ILE A 402 16.56 34.72 3.06
C ILE A 402 16.49 35.91 4.05
N PHE A 403 15.29 36.25 4.52
CA PHE A 403 15.11 37.32 5.48
C PHE A 403 15.93 37.08 6.77
N SER A 404 15.88 35.85 7.30
CA SER A 404 16.63 35.47 8.50
C SER A 404 18.15 35.59 8.30
N ILE A 405 18.68 35.22 7.12
CA ILE A 405 20.09 35.38 6.77
C ILE A 405 20.45 36.90 6.76
N VAL A 406 19.65 37.72 6.10
CA VAL A 406 19.90 39.20 6.04
C VAL A 406 19.91 39.79 7.43
N VAL A 407 18.91 39.49 8.27
CA VAL A 407 18.84 39.97 9.66
C VAL A 407 20.07 39.54 10.45
N SER A 408 20.52 38.29 10.30
CA SER A 408 21.72 37.76 10.97
C SER A 408 22.99 38.52 10.56
N ILE A 409 23.14 38.79 9.27
CA ILE A 409 24.28 39.60 8.76
C ILE A 409 24.28 41.02 9.32
N VAL A 410 23.11 41.66 9.30
CA VAL A 410 22.95 43.01 9.86
C VAL A 410 23.28 43.03 11.35
N PHE A 411 22.79 42.07 12.11
CA PHE A 411 23.05 41.96 13.55
C PHE A 411 24.55 41.77 13.85
N ILE A 412 25.24 40.91 13.11
CA ILE A 412 26.68 40.70 13.25
C ILE A 412 27.46 41.98 12.94
N ARG A 413 27.09 42.70 11.86
CA ARG A 413 27.74 43.96 11.50
C ARG A 413 27.53 45.02 12.61
N LEU A 414 26.31 45.18 13.11
CA LEU A 414 26.02 46.12 14.19
C LEU A 414 26.79 45.78 15.48
N LYS A 415 26.87 44.50 15.84
CA LYS A 415 27.67 44.04 16.98
C LYS A 415 29.16 44.38 16.82
N ASN A 416 29.71 44.18 15.62
CA ASN A 416 31.10 44.49 15.33
C ASN A 416 31.38 46.01 15.35
N ILE A 417 30.47 46.83 14.85
CA ILE A 417 30.57 48.29 14.93
C ILE A 417 30.53 48.75 16.40
N ARG A 418 29.64 48.20 17.22
CA ARG A 418 29.59 48.54 18.67
C ARG A 418 30.89 48.14 19.38
N LYS A 419 31.44 46.96 19.10
CA LYS A 419 32.72 46.51 19.66
C LYS A 419 33.90 47.46 19.27
N ARG A 420 33.96 47.91 18.00
CA ARG A 420 34.94 48.87 17.55
C ARG A 420 34.83 50.22 18.25
N LYS A 421 33.59 50.75 18.43
CA LYS A 421 33.36 52.03 19.15
C LYS A 421 33.71 51.94 20.64
N MET A 422 33.55 50.79 21.30
CA MET A 422 33.95 50.61 22.70
C MET A 422 35.48 50.54 22.86
N ARG A 423 36.23 49.96 21.92
CA ARG A 423 37.71 49.94 21.94
C ARG A 423 38.30 51.33 21.76
N ILE A 424 37.75 52.16 20.86
CA ILE A 424 38.23 53.53 20.62
C ILE A 424 37.92 54.51 21.82
N ARG A 425 37.08 54.10 22.76
CA ARG A 425 36.78 54.90 23.99
C ARG A 425 37.66 54.50 25.18
N HIS A 426 38.47 53.47 25.08
CA HIS A 426 39.36 52.99 26.14
C HIS A 426 40.85 53.18 25.83
N ASP A 427 41.15 53.62 24.60
CA ASP A 427 42.43 54.22 24.20
C ASP A 427 42.33 55.76 24.25
#